data_21304dbed79137eaf7e1d2de34d6a1c6
#
_entry.id   21304dbed79137eaf7e1d2de34d6a1c6
#
_cell.length_a   1.000
_cell.length_b   1.000
_cell.length_c   1.000
_cell.angle_alpha   90.00
_cell.angle_beta   90.00
_cell.angle_gamma   90.00
#
_symmetry.space_group_name_H-M   'P 1'
#
loop_
_entity.id
_entity.type
_entity.pdbx_description
1 polymer ?
#
loop_
_entity_poly.entity_id
_entity_poly.type
_entity_poly.pdbx_seq_one_letter_code
_entity_poly.pdbx_strand_id
1 'polypeptide(L)'
;MSRCILDNETRNIEVVIGWDPGAQSFFAYVFDNNAAWRARDAGASRDEIEAAALVLRTGGYDRSYHRPDELIAAIKPYAAEFSTERLRAELLKDQMTDDGERSYGLDDD
;
A
#
# COMPACT_ATOMS: atom_id res chain seq x y z
N MET A 1 -8.44 -10.08 6.10
CA MET A 1 -7.67 -9.69 4.90
C MET A 1 -6.23 -9.41 5.28
N SER A 2 -5.30 -10.02 4.59
CA SER A 2 -3.87 -9.86 4.84
C SER A 2 -3.31 -8.68 4.03
N ARG A 3 -2.43 -7.90 4.63
CA ARG A 3 -1.81 -6.74 3.97
C ARG A 3 -0.41 -6.47 4.49
N CYS A 4 0.39 -5.84 3.65
CA CYS A 4 1.75 -5.43 3.97
C CYS A 4 1.85 -3.91 3.87
N ILE A 5 2.34 -3.29 4.90
CA ILE A 5 2.52 -1.84 4.96
C ILE A 5 4.01 -1.54 4.73
N LEU A 6 4.30 -0.79 3.68
CA LEU A 6 5.65 -0.41 3.31
C LEU A 6 5.87 1.05 3.65
N ASP A 7 6.77 1.30 4.58
CA ASP A 7 7.11 2.66 5.00
C ASP A 7 8.26 3.18 4.15
N ASN A 8 7.95 4.04 3.19
CA ASN A 8 8.94 4.64 2.31
C ASN A 8 9.40 5.98 2.91
N GLU A 9 10.44 5.90 3.73
CA GLU A 9 10.98 7.06 4.45
C GLU A 9 11.61 8.11 3.51
N THR A 10 12.17 7.67 2.39
CA THR A 10 12.79 8.55 1.40
C THR A 10 11.79 9.57 0.84
N ARG A 11 10.55 9.13 0.61
CA ARG A 11 9.49 9.97 0.05
C ARG A 11 8.49 10.43 1.09
N ASN A 12 8.62 9.95 2.33
CA ASN A 12 7.68 10.18 3.43
C ASN A 12 6.25 9.78 3.06
N ILE A 13 6.12 8.61 2.44
CA ILE A 13 4.85 8.01 2.08
C ILE A 13 4.74 6.61 2.65
N GLU A 14 3.49 6.14 2.77
CA GLU A 14 3.18 4.78 3.18
C GLU A 14 2.47 4.08 2.05
N VAL A 15 2.96 2.89 1.66
CA VAL A 15 2.37 2.08 0.60
C VAL A 15 1.80 0.82 1.23
N VAL A 16 0.50 0.62 1.09
CA VAL A 16 -0.20 -0.56 1.61
C VAL A 16 -0.55 -1.46 0.43
N ILE A 17 -0.10 -2.71 0.47
CA ILE A 17 -0.37 -3.70 -0.57
C ILE A 17 -0.99 -4.95 0.04
N GLY A 18 -1.76 -5.69 -0.74
CA GLY A 18 -2.36 -6.92 -0.25
C GLY A 18 -3.22 -7.63 -1.29
N TRP A 19 -3.93 -8.64 -0.83
CA TRP A 19 -4.85 -9.43 -1.64
C TRP A 19 -6.26 -9.33 -1.04
N ASP A 20 -7.23 -9.02 -1.89
CA ASP A 20 -8.64 -8.96 -1.53
C ASP A 20 -9.33 -10.24 -2.05
N PRO A 21 -9.63 -11.21 -1.18
CA PRO A 21 -10.26 -12.44 -1.60
C PRO A 21 -11.69 -12.24 -2.13
N GLY A 22 -12.40 -11.24 -1.64
CA GLY A 22 -13.74 -10.90 -2.12
C GLY A 22 -13.74 -10.42 -3.56
N ALA A 23 -12.75 -9.63 -3.94
CA ALA A 23 -12.58 -9.11 -5.29
C ALA A 23 -11.72 -10.02 -6.16
N GLN A 24 -11.06 -11.02 -5.58
CA GLN A 24 -10.08 -11.89 -6.27
C GLN A 24 -9.01 -11.06 -6.99
N SER A 25 -8.46 -10.07 -6.29
CA SER A 25 -7.53 -9.12 -6.88
C SER A 25 -6.54 -8.60 -5.85
N PHE A 26 -5.32 -8.32 -6.29
CA PHE A 26 -4.38 -7.54 -5.50
C PHE A 26 -4.83 -6.08 -5.44
N PHE A 27 -4.44 -5.38 -4.39
CA PHE A 27 -4.79 -3.97 -4.19
C PHE A 27 -3.62 -3.19 -3.62
N ALA A 28 -3.67 -1.86 -3.77
CA ALA A 28 -2.71 -0.96 -3.15
C ALA A 28 -3.35 0.38 -2.80
N TYR A 29 -2.86 0.96 -1.71
CA TYR A 29 -3.14 2.33 -1.31
C TYR A 29 -1.81 3.04 -1.06
N VAL A 30 -1.73 4.32 -1.43
CA VAL A 30 -0.56 5.15 -1.14
C VAL A 30 -1.02 6.37 -0.36
N PHE A 31 -0.39 6.63 0.78
CA PHE A 31 -0.71 7.78 1.65
C PHE A 31 0.50 8.69 1.78
N ASP A 32 0.26 9.99 1.67
CA ASP A 32 1.27 11.04 1.86
C ASP A 32 1.26 11.48 3.33
N ASN A 33 2.33 11.16 4.05
CA ASN A 33 2.45 11.47 5.47
C ASN A 33 2.49 12.99 5.73
N ASN A 34 3.06 13.78 4.83
CA ASN A 34 3.07 15.24 4.95
C ASN A 34 1.66 15.82 4.84
N ALA A 35 0.87 15.31 3.91
CA ALA A 35 -0.53 15.73 3.77
C ALA A 35 -1.34 15.36 5.01
N ALA A 36 -1.10 14.19 5.59
CA ALA A 36 -1.75 13.77 6.83
C ALA A 36 -1.40 14.71 7.99
N TRP A 37 -0.13 15.09 8.11
CA TRP A 37 0.33 16.02 9.14
C TRP A 37 -0.34 17.38 9.01
N ARG A 38 -0.38 17.95 7.79
CA ARG A 38 -1.02 19.25 7.54
C ARG A 38 -2.49 19.24 7.89
N ALA A 39 -3.20 18.16 7.52
CA ALA A 39 -4.62 18.02 7.84
C ALA A 39 -4.85 17.93 9.35
N ARG A 40 -4.00 17.16 10.06
CA ARG A 40 -4.07 17.03 11.51
C ARG A 40 -3.85 18.38 12.20
N ASP A 41 -2.84 19.13 11.79
CA ASP A 41 -2.53 20.44 12.35
C ASP A 41 -3.67 21.44 12.11
N ALA A 42 -4.40 21.28 11.01
CA ALA A 42 -5.57 22.10 10.69
C ALA A 42 -6.83 21.69 11.47
N GLY A 43 -6.75 20.66 12.31
CA GLY A 43 -7.88 20.21 13.12
C GLY A 43 -8.85 19.29 12.41
N ALA A 44 -8.42 18.67 11.31
CA ALA A 44 -9.27 17.76 10.55
C ALA A 44 -9.63 16.49 11.35
N SER A 45 -10.79 15.92 11.05
CA SER A 45 -11.22 14.65 11.62
C SER A 45 -10.36 13.49 11.06
N ARG A 46 -10.46 12.33 11.69
CA ARG A 46 -9.74 11.13 11.23
C ARG A 46 -10.02 10.81 9.76
N ASP A 47 -11.29 10.84 9.37
CA ASP A 47 -11.71 10.57 7.99
C ASP A 47 -11.18 11.62 7.02
N GLU A 48 -11.18 12.88 7.43
CA GLU A 48 -10.65 13.97 6.63
C GLU A 48 -9.13 13.87 6.46
N ILE A 49 -8.41 13.45 7.49
CA ILE A 49 -6.97 13.24 7.45
C ILE A 49 -6.65 12.12 6.45
N GLU A 50 -7.36 11.01 6.53
CA GLU A 50 -7.17 9.87 5.63
C GLU A 50 -7.45 10.27 4.18
N ALA A 51 -8.55 10.95 3.93
CA ALA A 51 -8.89 11.42 2.59
C ALA A 51 -7.86 12.41 2.03
N ALA A 52 -7.34 13.30 2.86
CA ALA A 52 -6.31 14.26 2.44
C ALA A 52 -4.97 13.59 2.13
N ALA A 53 -4.65 12.50 2.83
CA ALA A 53 -3.39 11.78 2.66
C ALA A 53 -3.39 10.80 1.48
N LEU A 54 -4.57 10.35 1.04
CA LEU A 54 -4.67 9.33 0.00
C LEU A 54 -4.21 9.86 -1.36
N VAL A 55 -3.13 9.31 -1.89
CA VAL A 55 -2.54 9.68 -3.19
C VAL A 55 -3.01 8.73 -4.28
N LEU A 56 -3.07 7.44 -3.98
CA LEU A 56 -3.44 6.40 -4.93
C LEU A 56 -4.27 5.33 -4.25
N ARG A 57 -5.30 4.89 -4.94
CA ARG A 57 -6.08 3.72 -4.57
C ARG A 57 -6.31 2.92 -5.85
N THR A 58 -5.84 1.66 -5.88
CA THR A 58 -5.96 0.83 -7.08
C THR A 58 -6.11 -0.63 -6.70
N GLY A 59 -6.75 -1.41 -7.56
CA GLY A 59 -6.99 -2.82 -7.33
C GLY A 59 -8.31 -3.09 -6.63
N GLY A 60 -8.50 -4.33 -6.18
CA GLY A 60 -9.76 -4.76 -5.60
C GLY A 60 -10.90 -4.72 -6.62
N TYR A 61 -12.03 -4.14 -6.24
CA TYR A 61 -13.20 -4.05 -7.12
C TYR A 61 -13.07 -2.99 -8.21
N ASP A 62 -12.21 -2.00 -8.01
CA ASP A 62 -12.03 -0.91 -8.98
C ASP A 62 -11.26 -1.37 -10.22
N ARG A 63 -10.30 -2.24 -10.04
CA ARG A 63 -9.50 -2.80 -11.10
C ARG A 63 -8.90 -4.13 -10.65
N SER A 64 -9.03 -5.16 -11.48
CA SER A 64 -8.52 -6.50 -11.14
C SER A 64 -7.06 -6.66 -11.52
N TYR A 65 -6.22 -6.96 -10.53
CA TYR A 65 -4.84 -7.37 -10.72
C TYR A 65 -4.71 -8.82 -10.26
N HIS A 66 -4.53 -9.72 -11.21
CA HIS A 66 -4.47 -11.16 -10.93
C HIS A 66 -3.04 -11.65 -10.70
N ARG A 67 -2.05 -10.84 -11.09
CA ARG A 67 -0.63 -11.17 -10.92
C ARG A 67 0.06 -10.09 -10.08
N PRO A 68 0.99 -10.49 -9.19
CA PRO A 68 1.74 -9.51 -8.39
C PRO A 68 2.44 -8.46 -9.25
N ASP A 69 3.02 -8.87 -10.38
CA ASP A 69 3.78 -7.98 -11.26
C ASP A 69 2.93 -6.86 -11.85
N GLU A 70 1.64 -7.11 -12.09
CA GLU A 70 0.72 -6.09 -12.59
C GLU A 70 0.50 -4.98 -11.55
N LEU A 71 0.31 -5.36 -10.28
CA LEU A 71 0.16 -4.39 -9.21
C LEU A 71 1.48 -3.65 -8.95
N ILE A 72 2.60 -4.37 -8.94
CA ILE A 72 3.92 -3.78 -8.72
C ILE A 72 4.20 -2.70 -9.77
N ALA A 73 3.87 -2.96 -11.03
CA ALA A 73 4.02 -1.96 -12.10
C ALA A 73 3.18 -0.71 -11.83
N ALA A 74 1.96 -0.89 -11.31
CA ALA A 74 1.07 0.23 -11.02
C ALA A 74 1.57 1.11 -9.88
N ILE A 75 2.26 0.54 -8.88
CA ILE A 75 2.76 1.28 -7.72
C ILE A 75 4.23 1.67 -7.83
N LYS A 76 4.90 1.32 -8.91
CA LYS A 76 6.33 1.56 -9.10
C LYS A 76 6.77 3.00 -8.79
N PRO A 77 6.03 4.04 -9.21
CA PRO A 77 6.42 5.42 -8.88
C PRO A 77 6.53 5.71 -7.38
N TYR A 78 5.86 4.91 -6.55
CA TYR A 78 5.81 5.11 -5.10
C TYR A 78 6.64 4.10 -4.32
N ALA A 79 7.01 3.00 -4.95
CA ALA A 79 7.69 1.88 -4.30
C ALA A 79 8.98 1.46 -5.01
N ALA A 80 9.56 2.35 -5.83
CA ALA A 80 10.78 2.05 -6.60
C ALA A 80 11.99 1.74 -5.70
N GLU A 81 11.99 2.24 -4.47
CA GLU A 81 13.05 2.02 -3.49
C GLU A 81 13.01 0.63 -2.87
N PHE A 82 11.90 -0.09 -3.00
CA PHE A 82 11.75 -1.46 -2.49
C PHE A 82 12.11 -2.45 -3.59
N SER A 83 12.69 -3.59 -3.18
CA SER A 83 13.03 -4.69 -4.08
C SER A 83 11.75 -5.28 -4.71
N THR A 84 11.74 -5.44 -6.03
CA THR A 84 10.62 -6.06 -6.74
C THR A 84 10.38 -7.49 -6.26
N GLU A 85 11.45 -8.22 -6.00
CA GLU A 85 11.36 -9.59 -5.48
C GLU A 85 10.68 -9.64 -4.13
N ARG A 86 10.99 -8.68 -3.24
CA ARG A 86 10.37 -8.56 -1.93
C ARG A 86 8.88 -8.27 -2.05
N LEU A 87 8.53 -7.32 -2.91
CA LEU A 87 7.13 -6.95 -3.13
C LEU A 87 6.33 -8.14 -3.67
N ARG A 88 6.90 -8.86 -4.63
CA ARG A 88 6.26 -10.06 -5.20
C ARG A 88 6.05 -11.13 -4.13
N ALA A 89 7.06 -11.39 -3.31
CA ALA A 89 6.97 -12.39 -2.26
C ALA A 89 5.88 -12.05 -1.23
N GLU A 90 5.79 -10.78 -0.85
CA GLU A 90 4.77 -10.32 0.11
C GLU A 90 3.35 -10.43 -0.47
N LEU A 91 3.17 -10.08 -1.74
CA LEU A 91 1.87 -10.19 -2.40
C LEU A 91 1.42 -11.65 -2.52
N LEU A 92 2.33 -12.54 -2.90
CA LEU A 92 2.02 -13.97 -2.99
C LEU A 92 1.70 -14.55 -1.62
N LYS A 93 2.38 -14.11 -0.58
CA LYS A 93 2.10 -14.52 0.78
C LYS A 93 0.70 -14.08 1.22
N ASP A 94 0.31 -12.86 0.89
CA ASP A 94 -1.03 -12.35 1.20
C ASP A 94 -2.12 -13.12 0.46
N GLN A 95 -1.86 -13.53 -0.78
CA GLN A 95 -2.81 -14.32 -1.55
C GLN A 95 -3.00 -15.72 -0.95
N MET A 96 -1.94 -16.30 -0.39
CA MET A 96 -1.96 -17.65 0.16
C MET A 96 -2.44 -17.73 1.61
N THR A 97 -2.28 -16.65 2.36
CA THR A 97 -2.62 -16.62 3.80
C THR A 97 -3.46 -15.40 4.11
N ASP A 98 -4.34 -15.53 5.10
CA ASP A 98 -5.18 -14.43 5.57
C ASP A 98 -4.74 -13.99 6.97
N ASP A 99 -3.46 -13.86 7.17
CA ASP A 99 -2.81 -13.73 8.48
C ASP A 99 -2.39 -12.30 8.84
N GLY A 100 -3.30 -11.36 8.76
CA GLY A 100 -3.09 -10.10 9.42
C GLY A 100 -2.18 -9.12 8.67
N GLU A 101 -1.51 -8.27 9.45
CA GLU A 101 -0.84 -7.08 8.96
C GLU A 101 0.66 -7.14 9.28
N ARG A 102 1.48 -6.76 8.31
CA ARG A 102 2.93 -6.67 8.46
C ARG A 102 3.41 -5.30 8.01
N SER A 103 4.51 -4.82 8.59
CA SER A 103 5.11 -3.54 8.24
C SER A 103 6.60 -3.69 7.98
N TYR A 104 7.10 -3.00 6.95
CA TYR A 104 8.51 -2.94 6.60
C TYR A 104 8.92 -1.52 6.27
N GLY A 105 10.13 -1.13 6.69
CA GLY A 105 10.78 0.08 6.21
C GLY A 105 11.79 -0.23 5.11
N LEU A 106 12.45 0.80 4.57
CA LEU A 106 13.49 0.63 3.56
C LEU A 106 14.70 -0.14 4.11
N ASP A 107 14.98 -0.02 5.40
CA ASP A 107 16.09 -0.71 6.06
C ASP A 107 15.86 -2.22 6.18
N ASP A 108 14.63 -2.66 6.06
CA ASP A 108 14.25 -4.07 6.18
C ASP A 108 14.31 -4.82 4.84
N ASP A 109 14.51 -4.08 3.76
CA ASP A 109 14.44 -4.67 2.41
C ASP A 109 15.76 -5.34 1.97
#